data_ac5773272463b570c2d60bb0074544bc
#
_entry.id   ac5773272463b570c2d60bb0074544bc
#
_cell.length_a   1.000
_cell.length_b   1.000
_cell.length_c   1.000
_cell.angle_alpha   90.00
_cell.angle_beta   90.00
_cell.angle_gamma   90.00
#
_symmetry.space_group_name_H-M   'P 1'
#
loop_
_entity.id
_entity.type
_entity.pdbx_description
1 polymer ?
#
loop_
_entity_poly.entity_id
_entity_poly.type
_entity_poly.pdbx_seq_one_letter_code
_entity_poly.pdbx_strand_id
1 'polypeptide(L)'
;MDISEQKCYDSLAKLKESEGKPLKRSEINALIQENERFIQKMGFHLPPFASFTPEVWKEKGHEYDEIREHMLGWDVTDYGRGDFRRIGLFLFTIRNGSFGDPDCPKTYAEKLLISDEDQYSPMHFHFSKTEDIINRGGGNLVIELYNSDENEGLADTPVTVSTDGRVRVLPAGTRLVLTPGESITLTPRLYHAFWAEKGSGKVLIGEVSKVNDDNCDNRFYEDMGRFPNIEEDAAPYRLLCNEYPPAK
;
A
#
# COMPACT_ATOMS: atom_id res chain seq x y z
N MET A 1 -4.05 25.83 -12.59
CA MET A 1 -3.45 24.75 -11.80
C MET A 1 -4.19 24.73 -10.49
N ASP A 2 -4.91 23.66 -10.23
CA ASP A 2 -5.69 23.52 -8.99
C ASP A 2 -4.69 23.32 -7.81
N ILE A 3 -5.11 23.69 -6.60
CA ILE A 3 -4.29 23.56 -5.37
C ILE A 3 -3.84 22.10 -5.17
N SER A 4 -4.62 21.14 -5.65
CA SER A 4 -4.29 19.70 -5.64
C SER A 4 -3.15 19.35 -6.58
N GLU A 5 -3.12 19.93 -7.79
CA GLU A 5 -2.02 19.72 -8.76
C GLU A 5 -0.71 20.31 -8.27
N GLN A 6 -0.74 21.52 -7.66
CA GLN A 6 0.45 22.15 -7.12
C GLN A 6 1.03 21.34 -5.95
N LYS A 7 0.18 20.82 -5.06
CA LYS A 7 0.61 19.93 -3.96
C LYS A 7 1.25 18.64 -4.47
N CYS A 8 0.76 18.09 -5.58
CA CYS A 8 1.34 16.90 -6.22
C CYS A 8 2.77 17.18 -6.72
N TYR A 9 2.99 18.30 -7.43
CA TYR A 9 4.33 18.70 -7.89
C TYR A 9 5.29 18.98 -6.73
N ASP A 10 4.83 19.63 -5.66
CA ASP A 10 5.63 19.91 -4.48
C ASP A 10 5.99 18.65 -3.68
N SER A 11 5.14 17.62 -3.73
CA SER A 11 5.39 16.31 -3.13
C SER A 11 6.46 15.53 -3.90
N LEU A 12 6.39 15.51 -5.23
CA LEU A 12 7.40 14.86 -6.10
C LEU A 12 8.78 15.48 -5.94
N ALA A 13 8.86 16.81 -5.74
CA ALA A 13 10.12 17.52 -5.53
C ALA A 13 10.77 17.26 -4.16
N LYS A 14 10.02 16.71 -3.20
CA LYS A 14 10.49 16.39 -1.84
C LYS A 14 10.91 14.93 -1.63
N LEU A 15 10.84 14.10 -2.67
CA LEU A 15 11.35 12.72 -2.61
C LEU A 15 12.87 12.78 -2.40
N LYS A 16 13.28 12.81 -1.13
CA LYS A 16 14.68 12.64 -0.76
C LYS A 16 15.11 11.23 -1.13
N GLU A 17 16.30 11.11 -1.72
CA GLU A 17 16.95 9.81 -1.85
C GLU A 17 17.01 9.14 -0.47
N SER A 18 16.67 7.85 -0.41
CA SER A 18 16.76 7.07 0.81
C SER A 18 18.19 7.09 1.34
N GLU A 19 18.40 7.57 2.57
CA GLU A 19 19.69 7.47 3.27
C GLU A 19 19.95 6.05 3.81
N GLY A 20 18.99 5.14 3.63
CA GLY A 20 19.02 3.78 4.15
C GLY A 20 19.77 2.79 3.22
N LYS A 21 19.96 1.57 3.73
CA LYS A 21 20.57 0.50 2.95
C LYS A 21 19.64 0.08 1.80
N PRO A 22 20.16 -0.03 0.55
CA PRO A 22 19.37 -0.51 -0.57
C PRO A 22 18.78 -1.90 -0.29
N LEU A 23 17.55 -2.13 -0.76
CA LEU A 23 16.94 -3.45 -0.78
C LEU A 23 17.49 -4.23 -1.98
N LYS A 24 18.00 -5.45 -1.76
CA LYS A 24 18.57 -6.25 -2.84
C LYS A 24 17.48 -6.88 -3.71
N ARG A 25 17.74 -6.97 -5.01
CA ARG A 25 16.85 -7.68 -5.95
C ARG A 25 16.64 -9.14 -5.51
N SER A 26 17.66 -9.82 -5.04
CA SER A 26 17.56 -11.17 -4.50
C SER A 26 16.61 -11.26 -3.29
N GLU A 27 16.59 -10.23 -2.42
CA GLU A 27 15.66 -10.15 -1.30
C GLU A 27 14.22 -9.90 -1.78
N ILE A 28 14.02 -9.01 -2.76
CA ILE A 28 12.70 -8.77 -3.39
C ILE A 28 12.17 -10.06 -4.02
N ASN A 29 13.01 -10.79 -4.75
CA ASN A 29 12.64 -12.08 -5.35
C ASN A 29 12.17 -13.09 -4.28
N ALA A 30 12.90 -13.17 -3.16
CA ALA A 30 12.53 -14.05 -2.06
C ALA A 30 11.21 -13.63 -1.40
N LEU A 31 10.99 -12.31 -1.21
CA LEU A 31 9.75 -11.75 -0.69
C LEU A 31 8.54 -12.08 -1.61
N ILE A 32 8.68 -11.92 -2.92
CA ILE A 32 7.61 -12.26 -3.88
C ILE A 32 7.27 -13.75 -3.75
N GLN A 33 8.26 -14.64 -3.78
CA GLN A 33 8.04 -16.09 -3.69
C GLN A 33 7.42 -16.51 -2.35
N GLU A 34 7.84 -15.89 -1.24
CA GLU A 34 7.28 -16.14 0.08
C GLU A 34 5.82 -15.70 0.13
N ASN A 35 5.52 -14.51 -0.37
CA ASN A 35 4.19 -13.93 -0.31
C ASN A 35 3.23 -14.56 -1.33
N GLU A 36 3.69 -15.03 -2.50
CA GLU A 36 2.89 -15.89 -3.39
C GLU A 36 2.38 -17.13 -2.63
N ARG A 37 3.27 -17.83 -1.91
CA ARG A 37 2.89 -19.01 -1.10
C ARG A 37 1.96 -18.65 0.05
N PHE A 38 2.19 -17.52 0.71
CA PHE A 38 1.34 -17.07 1.81
C PHE A 38 -0.06 -16.71 1.33
N ILE A 39 -0.20 -15.94 0.24
CA ILE A 39 -1.48 -15.59 -0.39
C ILE A 39 -2.25 -16.85 -0.77
N GLN A 40 -1.58 -17.81 -1.40
CA GLN A 40 -2.18 -19.09 -1.78
C GLN A 40 -2.64 -19.89 -0.56
N LYS A 41 -1.83 -19.92 0.52
CA LYS A 41 -2.19 -20.57 1.79
C LYS A 41 -3.45 -19.96 2.42
N MET A 42 -3.65 -18.64 2.25
CA MET A 42 -4.86 -17.96 2.70
C MET A 42 -6.07 -18.19 1.79
N GLY A 43 -5.92 -18.99 0.72
CA GLY A 43 -7.00 -19.32 -0.21
C GLY A 43 -7.34 -18.21 -1.20
N PHE A 44 -6.47 -17.20 -1.35
CA PHE A 44 -6.69 -16.12 -2.31
C PHE A 44 -6.00 -16.44 -3.65
N HIS A 45 -6.69 -16.21 -4.76
CA HIS A 45 -6.19 -16.42 -6.11
C HIS A 45 -5.86 -15.09 -6.78
N LEU A 46 -4.58 -14.89 -7.11
CA LEU A 46 -4.12 -13.72 -7.84
C LEU A 46 -4.51 -13.80 -9.31
N PRO A 47 -4.68 -12.66 -10.00
CA PRO A 47 -4.91 -12.62 -11.43
C PRO A 47 -3.71 -13.19 -12.21
N PRO A 48 -3.90 -13.71 -13.45
CA PRO A 48 -2.85 -14.39 -14.21
C PRO A 48 -1.56 -13.58 -14.38
N PHE A 49 -1.64 -12.26 -14.53
CA PHE A 49 -0.47 -11.41 -14.73
C PHE A 49 0.48 -11.36 -13.53
N ALA A 50 0.02 -11.73 -12.33
CA ALA A 50 0.88 -11.86 -11.15
C ALA A 50 2.00 -12.88 -11.34
N SER A 51 1.79 -13.87 -12.22
CA SER A 51 2.74 -14.93 -12.51
C SER A 51 3.63 -14.66 -13.75
N PHE A 52 3.46 -13.53 -14.45
CA PHE A 52 4.26 -13.24 -15.64
C PHE A 52 5.72 -12.99 -15.28
N THR A 53 6.60 -13.64 -16.04
CA THR A 53 8.05 -13.40 -15.92
C THR A 53 8.45 -12.14 -16.72
N PRO A 54 9.66 -11.60 -16.49
CA PRO A 54 10.17 -10.49 -17.30
C PRO A 54 10.16 -10.78 -18.81
N GLU A 55 10.41 -12.06 -19.21
CA GLU A 55 10.39 -12.46 -20.61
C GLU A 55 8.96 -12.43 -21.18
N VAL A 56 7.98 -12.89 -20.40
CA VAL A 56 6.57 -12.83 -20.78
C VAL A 56 6.11 -11.39 -20.96
N TRP A 57 6.52 -10.47 -20.07
CA TRP A 57 6.18 -9.05 -20.18
C TRP A 57 6.72 -8.38 -21.46
N LYS A 58 7.90 -8.77 -21.93
CA LYS A 58 8.49 -8.26 -23.19
C LYS A 58 7.66 -8.59 -24.44
N GLU A 59 6.79 -9.59 -24.35
CA GLU A 59 5.93 -10.02 -25.45
C GLU A 59 4.49 -9.46 -25.36
N LYS A 60 4.17 -8.68 -24.34
CA LYS A 60 2.83 -8.12 -24.12
C LYS A 60 2.63 -6.81 -24.87
N GLY A 61 1.57 -6.76 -25.68
CA GLY A 61 1.16 -5.60 -26.45
C GLY A 61 0.28 -4.61 -25.65
N HIS A 62 -0.37 -3.73 -26.38
CA HIS A 62 -1.23 -2.65 -25.84
C HIS A 62 -2.47 -3.16 -25.07
N GLU A 63 -2.87 -4.41 -25.27
CA GLU A 63 -3.97 -5.03 -24.50
C GLU A 63 -3.68 -5.17 -23.00
N TYR A 64 -2.43 -4.89 -22.56
CA TYR A 64 -2.00 -4.88 -21.16
C TYR A 64 -1.68 -3.45 -20.65
N ASP A 65 -2.02 -2.40 -21.40
CA ASP A 65 -1.67 -1.02 -20.99
C ASP A 65 -2.35 -0.60 -19.69
N GLU A 66 -3.58 -1.03 -19.45
CA GLU A 66 -4.24 -0.77 -18.15
C GLU A 66 -3.39 -1.23 -16.95
N ILE A 67 -2.67 -2.36 -17.07
CA ILE A 67 -1.81 -2.86 -15.98
C ILE A 67 -0.61 -1.93 -15.79
N ARG A 68 -0.01 -1.43 -16.88
CA ARG A 68 1.12 -0.52 -16.85
C ARG A 68 0.75 0.85 -16.34
N GLU A 69 -0.29 1.44 -16.90
CA GLU A 69 -0.75 2.81 -16.63
C GLU A 69 -1.31 2.97 -15.21
N HIS A 70 -1.99 1.93 -14.70
CA HIS A 70 -2.56 1.95 -13.36
C HIS A 70 -1.67 1.29 -12.30
N MET A 71 -0.41 0.96 -12.66
CA MET A 71 0.60 0.37 -11.77
C MET A 71 0.08 -0.86 -11.02
N LEU A 72 -0.60 -1.78 -11.73
CA LEU A 72 -1.09 -3.01 -11.14
C LEU A 72 0.06 -4.00 -10.93
N GLY A 73 -0.02 -4.87 -9.94
CA GLY A 73 0.94 -5.94 -9.71
C GLY A 73 1.74 -5.82 -8.42
N TRP A 74 2.91 -6.48 -8.42
CA TRP A 74 3.81 -6.56 -7.27
C TRP A 74 4.43 -5.21 -6.95
N ASP A 75 4.52 -4.91 -5.67
CA ASP A 75 5.14 -3.68 -5.19
C ASP A 75 5.73 -3.90 -3.79
N VAL A 76 6.75 -3.13 -3.48
CA VAL A 76 7.46 -3.15 -2.21
C VAL A 76 7.84 -1.73 -1.82
N THR A 77 7.64 -1.38 -0.57
CA THR A 77 8.08 -0.09 -0.04
C THR A 77 8.76 -0.27 1.31
N ASP A 78 9.84 0.44 1.52
CA ASP A 78 10.48 0.68 2.82
C ASP A 78 10.31 2.13 3.26
N TYR A 79 9.43 2.85 2.57
CA TYR A 79 9.16 4.27 2.80
C TYR A 79 10.42 5.14 2.76
N GLY A 80 11.44 4.72 1.99
CA GLY A 80 12.73 5.39 1.89
C GLY A 80 13.59 5.30 3.15
N ARG A 81 13.30 4.39 4.07
CA ARG A 81 14.03 4.24 5.35
C ARG A 81 15.18 3.23 5.28
N GLY A 82 15.25 2.39 4.23
CA GLY A 82 16.31 1.38 4.08
C GLY A 82 16.28 0.27 5.12
N ASP A 83 15.13 0.05 5.76
CA ASP A 83 14.90 -1.02 6.74
C ASP A 83 13.51 -1.64 6.52
N PHE A 84 13.36 -2.32 5.38
CA PHE A 84 12.09 -2.94 4.99
C PHE A 84 11.50 -3.84 6.07
N ARG A 85 12.32 -4.58 6.80
CA ARG A 85 11.85 -5.53 7.81
C ARG A 85 11.17 -4.86 9.00
N ARG A 86 11.57 -3.65 9.33
CA ARG A 86 11.04 -2.89 10.45
C ARG A 86 9.99 -1.87 10.02
N ILE A 87 10.28 -1.14 8.92
CA ILE A 87 9.40 -0.11 8.37
C ILE A 87 9.24 -0.44 6.89
N GLY A 88 8.11 -1.00 6.54
CA GLY A 88 7.89 -1.45 5.18
C GLY A 88 6.54 -2.10 4.96
N LEU A 89 6.22 -2.29 3.70
CA LEU A 89 5.00 -2.96 3.28
C LEU A 89 5.25 -3.70 1.97
N PHE A 90 4.76 -4.92 1.90
CA PHE A 90 4.70 -5.68 0.65
C PHE A 90 3.26 -5.67 0.16
N LEU A 91 3.05 -5.43 -1.14
CA LEU A 91 1.71 -5.32 -1.67
C LEU A 91 1.56 -5.84 -3.10
N PHE A 92 0.32 -6.11 -3.48
CA PHE A 92 -0.08 -6.46 -4.84
C PHE A 92 -1.34 -5.68 -5.21
N THR A 93 -1.23 -4.75 -6.15
CA THR A 93 -2.39 -4.03 -6.69
C THR A 93 -3.12 -4.90 -7.70
N ILE A 94 -4.35 -5.33 -7.35
CA ILE A 94 -5.17 -6.21 -8.18
C ILE A 94 -5.86 -5.41 -9.28
N ARG A 95 -6.39 -4.23 -8.91
CA ARG A 95 -7.06 -3.29 -9.81
C ARG A 95 -6.97 -1.87 -9.26
N ASN A 96 -6.97 -0.91 -10.16
CA ASN A 96 -7.02 0.50 -9.84
C ASN A 96 -7.65 1.26 -11.02
N GLY A 97 -8.22 2.43 -10.72
CA GLY A 97 -8.64 3.39 -11.73
C GLY A 97 -7.55 4.42 -12.02
N SER A 98 -7.91 5.47 -12.73
CA SER A 98 -7.06 6.63 -12.96
C SER A 98 -7.62 7.83 -12.20
N PHE A 99 -6.78 8.44 -11.36
CA PHE A 99 -7.15 9.64 -10.60
C PHE A 99 -7.22 10.84 -11.55
N GLY A 100 -8.37 11.51 -11.56
CA GLY A 100 -8.56 12.70 -12.40
C GLY A 100 -8.89 12.42 -13.86
N ASP A 101 -9.00 11.16 -14.30
CA ASP A 101 -9.48 10.79 -15.62
C ASP A 101 -10.99 10.52 -15.55
N PRO A 102 -11.85 11.44 -16.09
CA PRO A 102 -13.30 11.28 -16.07
C PRO A 102 -13.77 10.15 -16.99
N ASP A 103 -12.97 9.73 -17.95
CA ASP A 103 -13.30 8.66 -18.90
C ASP A 103 -12.92 7.27 -18.37
N CYS A 104 -12.14 7.19 -17.29
CA CYS A 104 -11.82 5.92 -16.64
C CYS A 104 -13.06 5.39 -15.89
N PRO A 105 -13.61 4.21 -16.29
CA PRO A 105 -14.84 3.69 -15.70
C PRO A 105 -14.64 3.18 -14.27
N LYS A 106 -13.39 2.95 -13.82
CA LYS A 106 -13.08 2.44 -12.49
C LYS A 106 -12.88 3.59 -11.50
N THR A 107 -13.79 3.72 -10.56
CA THR A 107 -13.72 4.70 -9.46
C THR A 107 -13.19 4.10 -8.17
N TYR A 108 -12.63 2.90 -8.23
CA TYR A 108 -12.23 2.08 -7.10
C TYR A 108 -10.88 1.39 -7.35
N ALA A 109 -10.24 0.97 -6.25
CA ALA A 109 -9.05 0.15 -6.24
C ALA A 109 -9.21 -1.05 -5.31
N GLU A 110 -8.45 -2.11 -5.56
CA GLU A 110 -8.31 -3.26 -4.69
C GLU A 110 -6.85 -3.67 -4.63
N LYS A 111 -6.33 -3.82 -3.39
CA LYS A 111 -4.97 -4.27 -3.14
C LYS A 111 -4.95 -5.39 -2.11
N LEU A 112 -3.95 -6.24 -2.21
CA LEU A 112 -3.50 -7.06 -1.09
C LEU A 112 -2.27 -6.40 -0.48
N LEU A 113 -2.29 -6.25 0.84
CA LEU A 113 -1.17 -5.78 1.61
C LEU A 113 -0.72 -6.93 2.52
N ILE A 114 0.58 -7.05 2.73
CA ILE A 114 1.13 -8.10 3.57
C ILE A 114 2.11 -7.44 4.54
N SER A 115 1.86 -7.65 5.83
CA SER A 115 2.70 -7.15 6.91
C SER A 115 3.22 -8.31 7.74
N ASP A 116 4.52 -8.31 7.99
CA ASP A 116 5.15 -9.19 8.98
C ASP A 116 4.88 -8.67 10.39
N GLU A 117 5.11 -9.51 11.41
CA GLU A 117 4.99 -9.10 12.81
C GLU A 117 5.86 -7.87 13.10
N ASP A 118 5.28 -6.89 13.80
CA ASP A 118 5.95 -5.62 14.15
C ASP A 118 6.48 -4.81 12.95
N GLN A 119 6.17 -5.18 11.69
CA GLN A 119 6.54 -4.42 10.50
C GLN A 119 5.61 -3.22 10.34
N TYR A 120 6.14 -2.04 10.63
CA TYR A 120 5.36 -0.81 10.77
C TYR A 120 5.10 -0.16 9.42
N SER A 121 3.83 0.05 9.10
CA SER A 121 3.38 0.96 8.04
C SER A 121 3.13 2.33 8.65
N PRO A 122 3.89 3.37 8.24
CA PRO A 122 3.93 4.66 8.92
C PRO A 122 2.62 5.41 8.97
N MET A 123 2.45 6.21 10.02
CA MET A 123 1.31 7.09 10.25
C MET A 123 1.07 8.03 9.06
N HIS A 124 -0.08 7.89 8.41
CA HIS A 124 -0.47 8.70 7.25
C HIS A 124 -1.99 8.84 7.17
N PHE A 125 -2.45 9.79 6.36
CA PHE A 125 -3.84 9.88 5.93
C PHE A 125 -3.92 10.12 4.42
N HIS A 126 -5.12 9.96 3.86
CA HIS A 126 -5.43 10.30 2.47
C HIS A 126 -6.26 11.57 2.41
N PHE A 127 -5.96 12.45 1.45
CA PHE A 127 -6.73 13.71 1.29
C PHE A 127 -8.15 13.46 0.80
N SER A 128 -8.34 12.50 -0.12
CA SER A 128 -9.62 12.24 -0.80
C SER A 128 -10.09 10.80 -0.75
N LYS A 129 -9.16 9.85 -0.58
CA LYS A 129 -9.45 8.41 -0.59
C LYS A 129 -10.17 7.98 0.69
N THR A 130 -11.29 7.28 0.53
CA THR A 130 -11.89 6.43 1.54
C THR A 130 -11.49 5.00 1.24
N GLU A 131 -11.10 4.25 2.26
CA GLU A 131 -10.71 2.84 2.12
C GLU A 131 -11.27 1.98 3.25
N ASP A 132 -11.53 0.72 2.92
CA ASP A 132 -11.75 -0.34 3.89
C ASP A 132 -10.47 -1.18 4.00
N ILE A 133 -9.96 -1.31 5.21
CA ILE A 133 -8.84 -2.19 5.56
C ILE A 133 -9.42 -3.43 6.24
N ILE A 134 -9.18 -4.58 5.65
CA ILE A 134 -9.83 -5.85 5.99
C ILE A 134 -8.77 -6.88 6.35
N ASN A 135 -8.82 -7.48 7.52
CA ASN A 135 -7.99 -8.64 7.83
C ASN A 135 -8.51 -9.87 7.07
N ARG A 136 -7.81 -10.28 6.02
CA ARG A 136 -8.19 -11.43 5.17
C ARG A 136 -7.66 -12.77 5.67
N GLY A 137 -6.83 -12.76 6.72
CA GLY A 137 -6.33 -13.98 7.35
C GLY A 137 -4.88 -13.91 7.77
N GLY A 138 -4.44 -14.94 8.44
CA GLY A 138 -3.13 -15.01 9.08
C GLY A 138 -3.20 -14.51 10.52
N GLY A 139 -2.32 -13.58 10.87
CA GLY A 139 -2.26 -12.98 12.20
C GLY A 139 -3.34 -11.91 12.44
N ASN A 140 -3.23 -11.22 13.57
CA ASN A 140 -4.05 -10.07 13.90
C ASN A 140 -3.43 -8.79 13.32
N LEU A 141 -4.27 -7.87 12.86
CA LEU A 141 -3.86 -6.56 12.35
C LEU A 141 -4.10 -5.51 13.44
N VAL A 142 -3.06 -4.76 13.80
CA VAL A 142 -3.17 -3.60 14.69
C VAL A 142 -3.24 -2.33 13.84
N ILE A 143 -4.20 -1.46 14.14
CA ILE A 143 -4.34 -0.14 13.50
C ILE A 143 -4.38 0.93 14.60
N GLU A 144 -3.47 1.91 14.51
CA GLU A 144 -3.42 3.07 15.41
C GLU A 144 -4.04 4.29 14.72
N LEU A 145 -4.90 5.05 15.44
CA LEU A 145 -5.81 6.02 14.84
C LEU A 145 -5.74 7.39 15.51
N TYR A 146 -5.69 8.45 14.66
CA TYR A 146 -5.85 9.86 15.09
C TYR A 146 -6.67 10.63 14.04
N ASN A 147 -7.42 11.64 14.48
CA ASN A 147 -7.88 12.67 13.55
C ASN A 147 -6.70 13.56 13.14
N SER A 148 -6.75 14.18 11.95
CA SER A 148 -5.86 15.28 11.61
C SER A 148 -6.42 16.60 12.14
N ASP A 149 -5.53 17.50 12.62
CA ASP A 149 -5.88 18.88 12.92
C ASP A 149 -5.83 19.77 11.65
N GLU A 150 -6.05 21.08 11.84
CA GLU A 150 -6.04 22.06 10.74
C GLU A 150 -4.65 22.24 10.10
N ASN A 151 -3.59 21.94 10.85
CA ASN A 151 -2.19 22.04 10.42
C ASN A 151 -1.63 20.69 9.93
N GLU A 152 -2.50 19.70 9.70
CA GLU A 152 -2.10 18.33 9.32
C GLU A 152 -1.28 17.61 10.41
N GLY A 153 -1.45 18.00 11.67
CA GLY A 153 -0.91 17.32 12.84
C GLY A 153 -1.88 16.26 13.39
N LEU A 154 -1.42 15.53 14.42
CA LEU A 154 -2.26 14.58 15.16
C LEU A 154 -3.12 15.32 16.17
N ALA A 155 -4.45 15.21 16.04
CA ALA A 155 -5.39 15.82 16.96
C ALA A 155 -5.68 14.90 18.17
N ASP A 156 -5.71 15.47 19.36
CA ASP A 156 -6.15 14.77 20.59
C ASP A 156 -7.69 14.86 20.75
N THR A 157 -8.40 14.39 19.73
CA THR A 157 -9.87 14.36 19.68
C THR A 157 -10.36 12.94 19.47
N PRO A 158 -11.53 12.55 20.03
CA PRO A 158 -12.09 11.22 19.78
C PRO A 158 -12.26 10.94 18.31
N VAL A 159 -11.85 9.74 17.88
CA VAL A 159 -11.92 9.25 16.51
C VAL A 159 -13.22 8.47 16.31
N THR A 160 -13.99 8.82 15.27
CA THR A 160 -15.18 8.06 14.89
C THR A 160 -14.89 7.20 13.68
N VAL A 161 -15.05 5.88 13.80
CA VAL A 161 -14.82 4.90 12.73
C VAL A 161 -15.97 3.94 12.61
N SER A 162 -16.08 3.28 11.45
CA SER A 162 -16.96 2.12 11.25
C SER A 162 -16.11 0.85 11.22
N THR A 163 -16.46 -0.14 12.04
CA THR A 163 -15.88 -1.49 12.00
C THR A 163 -16.99 -2.47 11.70
N ASP A 164 -16.90 -3.17 10.57
CA ASP A 164 -17.95 -4.13 10.11
C ASP A 164 -19.37 -3.55 10.15
N GLY A 165 -19.52 -2.27 9.73
CA GLY A 165 -20.80 -1.54 9.74
C GLY A 165 -21.22 -0.99 11.11
N ARG A 166 -20.43 -1.21 12.17
CA ARG A 166 -20.68 -0.68 13.51
C ARG A 166 -19.90 0.62 13.73
N VAL A 167 -20.59 1.71 14.02
CA VAL A 167 -19.95 2.98 14.41
C VAL A 167 -19.36 2.87 15.82
N ARG A 168 -18.11 3.31 15.97
CA ARG A 168 -17.37 3.36 17.22
C ARG A 168 -16.75 4.75 17.40
N VAL A 169 -16.78 5.23 18.65
CA VAL A 169 -16.06 6.44 19.06
C VAL A 169 -14.93 6.01 19.98
N LEU A 170 -13.71 6.29 19.60
CA LEU A 170 -12.50 5.80 20.26
C LEU A 170 -11.63 7.01 20.68
N PRO A 171 -10.91 6.95 21.80
CA PRO A 171 -9.89 7.95 22.12
C PRO A 171 -8.84 8.09 21.02
N ALA A 172 -8.25 9.27 20.86
CA ALA A 172 -7.07 9.47 20.02
C ALA A 172 -5.95 8.50 20.42
N GLY A 173 -5.19 7.99 19.44
CA GLY A 173 -4.11 7.03 19.66
C GLY A 173 -4.58 5.62 20.04
N THR A 174 -5.87 5.33 19.89
CA THR A 174 -6.36 3.96 20.11
C THR A 174 -5.71 2.99 19.10
N ARG A 175 -5.18 1.90 19.63
CA ARG A 175 -4.72 0.73 18.86
C ARG A 175 -5.83 -0.29 18.80
N LEU A 176 -6.49 -0.33 17.66
CA LEU A 176 -7.54 -1.30 17.39
C LEU A 176 -6.94 -2.57 16.83
N VAL A 177 -7.30 -3.72 17.38
CA VAL A 177 -6.90 -5.03 16.84
C VAL A 177 -8.05 -5.57 16.02
N LEU A 178 -7.76 -5.93 14.76
CA LEU A 178 -8.67 -6.62 13.85
C LEU A 178 -8.22 -8.07 13.72
N THR A 179 -9.07 -8.99 14.13
CA THR A 179 -8.86 -10.44 13.92
C THR A 179 -9.30 -10.83 12.50
N PRO A 180 -8.92 -12.04 11.99
CA PRO A 180 -9.33 -12.49 10.67
C PRO A 180 -10.84 -12.37 10.40
N GLY A 181 -11.20 -11.65 9.35
CA GLY A 181 -12.56 -11.36 8.93
C GLY A 181 -13.04 -9.95 9.31
N GLU A 182 -12.45 -9.31 10.33
CA GLU A 182 -12.84 -7.96 10.74
C GLU A 182 -12.27 -6.87 9.81
N SER A 183 -12.96 -5.74 9.74
CA SER A 183 -12.61 -4.60 8.89
C SER A 183 -12.84 -3.26 9.57
N ILE A 184 -12.19 -2.22 9.01
CA ILE A 184 -12.38 -0.83 9.39
C ILE A 184 -12.48 0.05 8.15
N THR A 185 -13.40 1.02 8.17
CA THR A 185 -13.47 2.09 7.16
C THR A 185 -12.67 3.29 7.63
N LEU A 186 -11.69 3.70 6.83
CA LEU A 186 -10.85 4.87 7.02
C LEU A 186 -11.32 5.97 6.05
N THR A 187 -11.74 7.10 6.60
CA THR A 187 -12.23 8.24 5.83
C THR A 187 -11.10 9.23 5.53
N PRO A 188 -11.26 10.15 4.55
CA PRO A 188 -10.27 11.19 4.30
C PRO A 188 -9.84 11.92 5.57
N ARG A 189 -8.54 12.24 5.64
CA ARG A 189 -7.87 12.96 6.76
C ARG A 189 -7.86 12.21 8.10
N LEU A 190 -8.22 10.93 8.13
CA LEU A 190 -8.06 10.08 9.30
C LEU A 190 -6.67 9.44 9.30
N TYR A 191 -5.81 9.89 10.19
CA TYR A 191 -4.48 9.32 10.39
C TYR A 191 -4.55 7.88 10.88
N HIS A 192 -3.79 7.02 10.21
CA HIS A 192 -3.64 5.62 10.59
C HIS A 192 -2.23 5.10 10.35
N ALA A 193 -1.79 4.23 11.23
CA ALA A 193 -0.61 3.38 11.08
C ALA A 193 -1.03 1.95 11.36
N PHE A 194 -0.36 0.97 10.77
CA PHE A 194 -0.73 -0.42 11.00
C PHE A 194 0.47 -1.38 10.94
N TRP A 195 0.31 -2.55 11.56
CA TRP A 195 1.28 -3.63 11.56
C TRP A 195 0.62 -4.95 11.97
N ALA A 196 1.25 -6.09 11.69
CA ALA A 196 0.80 -7.37 12.26
C ALA A 196 1.21 -7.46 13.73
N GLU A 197 0.27 -7.91 14.58
CA GLU A 197 0.47 -8.05 16.01
C GLU A 197 1.56 -9.08 16.32
N LYS A 198 2.47 -8.73 17.21
CA LYS A 198 3.55 -9.61 17.67
C LYS A 198 3.03 -10.93 18.23
N GLY A 199 3.58 -12.04 17.76
CA GLY A 199 3.22 -13.39 18.19
C GLY A 199 1.95 -13.94 17.54
N SER A 200 1.28 -13.17 16.65
CA SER A 200 0.10 -13.63 15.90
C SER A 200 0.42 -14.16 14.50
N GLY A 201 1.59 -13.85 13.99
CA GLY A 201 2.03 -14.20 12.63
C GLY A 201 1.79 -13.10 11.60
N LYS A 202 2.27 -13.35 10.38
CA LYS A 202 2.07 -12.52 9.20
C LYS A 202 0.58 -12.36 8.89
N VAL A 203 0.15 -11.17 8.48
CA VAL A 203 -1.25 -10.87 8.14
C VAL A 203 -1.41 -10.60 6.64
N LEU A 204 -2.46 -11.17 6.05
CA LEU A 204 -2.97 -10.80 4.73
C LEU A 204 -4.07 -9.78 4.91
N ILE A 205 -3.89 -8.61 4.31
CA ILE A 205 -4.80 -7.48 4.40
C ILE A 205 -5.40 -7.24 3.01
N GLY A 206 -6.72 -7.04 2.94
CA GLY A 206 -7.38 -6.51 1.76
C GLY A 206 -7.61 -5.02 1.94
N GLU A 207 -7.26 -4.23 0.93
CA GLU A 207 -7.66 -2.83 0.81
C GLU A 207 -8.68 -2.73 -0.32
N VAL A 208 -9.86 -2.18 -0.03
CA VAL A 208 -10.86 -1.79 -1.02
C VAL A 208 -11.08 -0.30 -0.85
N SER A 209 -10.80 0.47 -1.89
CA SER A 209 -10.77 1.93 -1.77
C SER A 209 -11.35 2.64 -3.00
N LYS A 210 -11.51 3.96 -2.90
CA LYS A 210 -11.53 4.80 -4.09
C LYS A 210 -10.23 4.64 -4.86
N VAL A 211 -10.17 5.16 -6.09
CA VAL A 211 -8.95 5.21 -6.90
C VAL A 211 -7.78 5.66 -6.05
N ASN A 212 -6.67 4.95 -6.16
CA ASN A 212 -5.45 5.22 -5.43
C ASN A 212 -4.45 5.98 -6.31
N ASP A 213 -3.94 7.08 -5.79
CA ASP A 213 -2.77 7.78 -6.31
C ASP A 213 -1.77 8.03 -5.19
N ASP A 214 -0.78 7.15 -5.09
CA ASP A 214 0.23 7.19 -4.04
C ASP A 214 1.13 8.43 -4.10
N ASN A 215 1.16 9.14 -5.23
CA ASN A 215 1.99 10.33 -5.41
C ASN A 215 1.35 11.59 -4.84
N CYS A 216 0.00 11.67 -4.90
CA CYS A 216 -0.73 12.90 -4.64
C CYS A 216 -1.66 12.84 -3.43
N ASP A 217 -2.18 11.67 -3.09
CA ASP A 217 -3.25 11.53 -2.09
C ASP A 217 -2.76 11.15 -0.69
N ASN A 218 -1.46 10.84 -0.53
CA ASN A 218 -0.88 10.43 0.75
C ASN A 218 -0.25 11.61 1.49
N ARG A 219 -0.56 11.74 2.78
CA ARG A 219 0.11 12.65 3.72
C ARG A 219 0.70 11.84 4.87
N PHE A 220 2.00 11.61 4.84
CA PHE A 220 2.70 10.99 5.97
C PHE A 220 2.92 12.02 7.08
N TYR A 221 2.76 11.59 8.34
CA TYR A 221 3.03 12.44 9.50
C TYR A 221 4.50 12.87 9.56
N GLU A 222 5.42 11.93 9.30
CA GLU A 222 6.83 12.21 9.06
C GLU A 222 7.12 12.23 7.56
N ASP A 223 8.16 12.93 7.13
CA ASP A 223 8.59 12.88 5.73
C ASP A 223 9.06 11.46 5.36
N MET A 224 8.42 10.87 4.34
CA MET A 224 8.68 9.52 3.87
C MET A 224 8.90 9.47 2.36
N GLY A 225 9.72 8.51 1.91
CA GLY A 225 9.81 8.12 0.50
C GLY A 225 8.69 7.15 0.11
N ARG A 226 8.69 6.73 -1.18
CA ARG A 226 7.72 5.75 -1.68
C ARG A 226 8.38 4.43 -2.05
N PHE A 227 9.40 4.46 -2.89
CA PHE A 227 10.09 3.28 -3.37
C PHE A 227 11.46 3.10 -2.68
N PRO A 228 11.87 1.85 -2.40
CA PRO A 228 13.21 1.59 -1.93
C PRO A 228 14.24 1.85 -3.03
N ASN A 229 15.47 2.19 -2.65
CA ASN A 229 16.60 2.03 -3.55
C ASN A 229 16.86 0.53 -3.73
N ILE A 230 17.00 0.07 -4.99
CA ILE A 230 17.22 -1.35 -5.31
C ILE A 230 18.66 -1.56 -5.75
N GLU A 231 19.35 -2.51 -5.09
CA GLU A 231 20.63 -3.06 -5.54
C GLU A 231 20.36 -4.27 -6.43
N GLU A 232 20.70 -4.17 -7.73
CA GLU A 232 20.47 -5.22 -8.73
C GLU A 232 21.53 -6.33 -8.65
N ASP A 233 21.52 -7.11 -7.59
CA ASP A 233 22.43 -8.24 -7.37
C ASP A 233 21.96 -9.57 -8.00
N ALA A 234 20.76 -9.61 -8.57
CA ALA A 234 20.16 -10.75 -9.23
C ALA A 234 19.22 -10.33 -10.35
N ALA A 235 18.88 -11.25 -11.27
CA ALA A 235 17.80 -11.00 -12.23
C ALA A 235 16.43 -11.02 -11.51
N PRO A 236 15.45 -10.18 -11.91
CA PRO A 236 14.13 -10.14 -11.30
C PRO A 236 13.35 -11.44 -11.56
N TYR A 237 12.78 -12.02 -10.50
CA TYR A 237 11.85 -13.15 -10.58
C TYR A 237 10.50 -12.74 -11.17
N ARG A 238 9.97 -11.61 -10.71
CA ARG A 238 8.82 -10.88 -11.24
C ARG A 238 9.18 -9.40 -11.34
N LEU A 239 8.54 -8.67 -12.23
CA LEU A 239 8.66 -7.23 -12.29
C LEU A 239 7.76 -6.58 -11.23
N LEU A 240 8.23 -5.50 -10.63
CA LEU A 240 7.41 -4.61 -9.83
C LEU A 240 6.52 -3.74 -10.75
N CYS A 241 5.47 -3.17 -10.19
CA CYS A 241 4.46 -2.42 -10.92
C CYS A 241 5.00 -1.21 -11.71
N ASN A 242 6.16 -0.69 -11.32
CA ASN A 242 6.86 0.42 -11.96
C ASN A 242 8.00 -0.01 -12.91
N GLU A 243 8.15 -1.31 -13.18
CA GLU A 243 9.25 -1.88 -13.99
C GLU A 243 8.80 -2.47 -15.32
N TYR A 244 7.51 -2.41 -15.65
CA TYR A 244 7.01 -3.03 -16.86
C TYR A 244 7.60 -2.38 -18.13
N PRO A 245 8.05 -3.19 -19.11
CA PRO A 245 8.49 -2.65 -20.38
C PRO A 245 7.29 -2.03 -21.14
N PRO A 246 7.56 -1.10 -22.09
CA PRO A 246 6.53 -0.59 -22.97
C PRO A 246 5.89 -1.73 -23.77
N ALA A 247 4.68 -1.49 -24.30
CA ALA A 247 3.98 -2.44 -25.17
C ALA A 247 4.85 -2.77 -26.41
N LYS A 248 4.75 -4.06 -26.85
CA LYS A 248 5.44 -4.53 -28.04
C LYS A 248 4.76 -4.03 -29.32
#